data_09d343115a8c27fce3954994a60f1d6d
#
_entry.id   09d343115a8c27fce3954994a60f1d6d
#
_cell.length_a   1.000
_cell.length_b   1.000
_cell.length_c   1.000
_cell.angle_alpha   90.00
_cell.angle_beta   90.00
_cell.angle_gamma   90.00
#
_symmetry.space_group_name_H-M   'P 1'
#
loop_
_entity.id
_entity.type
_entity.pdbx_description
1 polymer ?
#
loop_
_entity_poly.entity_id
_entity_poly.type
_entity_poly.pdbx_seq_one_letter_code
_entity_poly.pdbx_strand_id
1 'polypeptide(L)'
;YLEQIPFTGMISACGSTIEKDGKRLFNKEMTPEVAKLSVEVLRKYGLIPVMEGADFMYYDKEEYTDEVNWYASLITESLGDKWRPIRGNEDCMRINKISAKMTEGCDAEAALSILSEYYDIIRHEGSSSFVGNTIELVPKGFNKAVGIAAVIRLFDIPWEDTIVFGDS
;
A
#
# COMPACT_ATOMS: atom_id res chain seq x y z
N TYR A 1 -11.60 -14.20 6.53
CA TYR A 1 -12.79 -13.38 6.81
C TYR A 1 -13.54 -13.02 5.52
N LEU A 2 -12.85 -12.64 4.42
CA LEU A 2 -13.52 -12.23 3.16
C LEU A 2 -14.27 -13.40 2.49
N GLU A 3 -13.82 -14.65 2.66
CA GLU A 3 -14.49 -15.83 2.13
C GLU A 3 -15.86 -16.13 2.79
N GLN A 4 -16.12 -15.55 3.96
CA GLN A 4 -17.35 -15.76 4.73
C GLN A 4 -18.44 -14.75 4.40
N ILE A 5 -18.11 -13.67 3.68
CA ILE A 5 -19.04 -12.61 3.31
C ILE A 5 -19.10 -12.52 1.79
N PRO A 6 -20.29 -12.65 1.18
CA PRO A 6 -20.44 -12.62 -0.27
C PRO A 6 -20.32 -11.18 -0.81
N PHE A 7 -19.10 -10.63 -0.79
CA PHE A 7 -18.82 -9.34 -1.40
C PHE A 7 -18.96 -9.42 -2.93
N THR A 8 -19.66 -8.46 -3.51
CA THR A 8 -19.80 -8.33 -4.96
C THR A 8 -18.50 -7.83 -5.61
N GLY A 9 -17.72 -7.04 -4.87
CA GLY A 9 -16.46 -6.47 -5.34
C GLY A 9 -15.61 -5.91 -4.22
N MET A 10 -14.43 -5.44 -4.55
CA MET A 10 -13.45 -4.91 -3.60
C MET A 10 -12.79 -3.65 -4.15
N ILE A 11 -12.62 -2.67 -3.27
CA ILE A 11 -11.75 -1.52 -3.49
C ILE A 11 -10.56 -1.70 -2.56
N SER A 12 -9.36 -1.76 -3.10
CA SER A 12 -8.13 -1.98 -2.34
C SER A 12 -7.07 -0.92 -2.62
N ALA A 13 -5.90 -1.03 -1.94
CA ALA A 13 -4.77 -0.12 -2.09
C ALA A 13 -5.17 1.36 -2.04
N CYS A 14 -5.95 1.74 -1.00
CA CYS A 14 -6.45 3.11 -0.79
C CYS A 14 -7.24 3.69 -1.99
N GLY A 15 -8.01 2.85 -2.70
CA GLY A 15 -8.84 3.29 -3.83
C GLY A 15 -8.17 3.20 -5.19
N SER A 16 -6.94 2.73 -5.27
CA SER A 16 -6.20 2.61 -6.53
C SER A 16 -6.46 1.32 -7.29
N THR A 17 -7.19 0.36 -6.68
CA THR A 17 -7.57 -0.91 -7.33
C THR A 17 -9.04 -1.20 -7.09
N ILE A 18 -9.76 -1.59 -8.16
CA ILE A 18 -11.19 -1.97 -8.11
C ILE A 18 -11.34 -3.33 -8.79
N GLU A 19 -11.92 -4.27 -8.08
CA GLU A 19 -12.20 -5.62 -8.55
C GLU A 19 -13.68 -5.97 -8.34
N LYS A 20 -14.27 -6.69 -9.30
CA LYS A 20 -15.63 -7.23 -9.21
C LYS A 20 -15.71 -8.57 -9.92
N ASP A 21 -16.39 -9.52 -9.29
CA ASP A 21 -16.60 -10.88 -9.84
C ASP A 21 -15.27 -11.54 -10.30
N GLY A 22 -14.19 -11.35 -9.52
CA GLY A 22 -12.86 -11.86 -9.82
C GLY A 22 -12.14 -11.16 -10.99
N LYS A 23 -12.67 -10.06 -11.50
CA LYS A 23 -12.06 -9.26 -12.57
C LYS A 23 -11.58 -7.92 -12.04
N ARG A 24 -10.33 -7.56 -12.38
CA ARG A 24 -9.78 -6.25 -12.09
C ARG A 24 -10.30 -5.26 -13.13
N LEU A 25 -11.17 -4.31 -12.68
CA LEU A 25 -11.81 -3.29 -13.52
C LEU A 25 -10.97 -2.02 -13.62
N PHE A 26 -10.20 -1.74 -12.58
CA PHE A 26 -9.30 -0.59 -12.51
C PHE A 26 -8.08 -0.95 -11.67
N ASN A 27 -6.92 -0.46 -12.10
CA ASN A 27 -5.67 -0.63 -11.37
C ASN A 27 -4.71 0.53 -11.69
N LYS A 28 -4.48 1.41 -10.72
CA LYS A 28 -3.51 2.49 -10.83
C LYS A 28 -2.19 2.02 -10.24
N GLU A 29 -1.28 1.64 -11.09
CA GLU A 29 0.08 1.30 -10.70
C GLU A 29 1.03 2.49 -10.86
N MET A 30 2.05 2.53 -10.03
CA MET A 30 3.21 3.38 -10.26
C MET A 30 4.10 2.75 -11.33
N THR A 31 4.82 3.59 -12.07
CA THR A 31 5.79 3.07 -13.05
C THR A 31 6.97 2.39 -12.33
N PRO A 32 7.63 1.40 -12.93
CA PRO A 32 8.80 0.74 -12.33
C PRO A 32 9.91 1.73 -11.94
N GLU A 33 10.09 2.81 -12.71
CA GLU A 33 11.08 3.85 -12.42
C GLU A 33 10.75 4.59 -11.13
N VAL A 34 9.47 4.95 -10.92
CA VAL A 34 9.01 5.61 -9.68
C VAL A 34 9.06 4.64 -8.51
N ALA A 35 8.71 3.37 -8.70
CA ALA A 35 8.83 2.35 -7.67
C ALA A 35 10.28 2.17 -7.22
N LYS A 36 11.21 2.06 -8.17
CA LYS A 36 12.65 1.96 -7.90
C LYS A 36 13.20 3.20 -7.17
N LEU A 37 12.89 4.39 -7.69
CA LEU A 37 13.26 5.65 -7.02
C LEU A 37 12.76 5.68 -5.58
N SER A 38 11.53 5.23 -5.33
CA SER A 38 10.96 5.21 -3.99
C SER A 38 11.73 4.31 -3.04
N VAL A 39 12.15 3.12 -3.47
CA VAL A 39 13.01 2.23 -2.69
C VAL A 39 14.34 2.90 -2.36
N GLU A 40 15.00 3.48 -3.35
CA GLU A 40 16.30 4.14 -3.19
C GLU A 40 16.22 5.30 -2.20
N VAL A 41 15.19 6.16 -2.34
CA VAL A 41 14.96 7.30 -1.45
C VAL A 41 14.65 6.84 -0.03
N LEU A 42 13.71 5.91 0.15
CA LEU A 42 13.32 5.44 1.48
C LEU A 42 14.52 4.83 2.22
N ARG A 43 15.26 3.94 1.58
CA ARG A 43 16.46 3.30 2.17
C ARG A 43 17.56 4.31 2.49
N LYS A 44 17.80 5.27 1.60
CA LYS A 44 18.80 6.33 1.80
C LYS A 44 18.55 7.13 3.09
N TYR A 45 17.29 7.34 3.44
CA TYR A 45 16.90 8.11 4.61
C TYR A 45 16.48 7.25 5.81
N GLY A 46 16.80 5.95 5.80
CA GLY A 46 16.61 5.05 6.93
C GLY A 46 15.18 4.56 7.12
N LEU A 47 14.37 4.50 6.06
CA LEU A 47 13.05 3.88 6.11
C LEU A 47 13.08 2.51 5.42
N ILE A 48 12.35 1.54 5.97
CA ILE A 48 12.23 0.19 5.42
C ILE A 48 10.96 0.11 4.59
N PRO A 49 11.05 -0.09 3.25
CA PRO A 49 9.89 -0.12 2.38
C PRO A 49 9.22 -1.50 2.31
N VAL A 50 7.89 -1.51 2.26
CA VAL A 50 7.06 -2.60 1.76
C VAL A 50 6.32 -2.07 0.54
N MET A 51 6.59 -2.64 -0.62
CA MET A 51 6.04 -2.21 -1.90
C MET A 51 4.81 -3.07 -2.21
N GLU A 52 3.63 -2.49 -2.16
CA GLU A 52 2.36 -3.20 -2.24
C GLU A 52 1.77 -3.09 -3.65
N GLY A 53 1.75 -4.19 -4.37
CA GLY A 53 1.09 -4.33 -5.67
C GLY A 53 -0.19 -5.15 -5.59
N ALA A 54 -0.99 -5.09 -6.64
CA ALA A 54 -2.24 -5.86 -6.72
C ALA A 54 -2.01 -7.37 -6.84
N ASP A 55 -0.86 -7.79 -7.38
CA ASP A 55 -0.54 -9.21 -7.57
C ASP A 55 0.53 -9.71 -6.62
N PHE A 56 1.47 -8.85 -6.23
CA PHE A 56 2.59 -9.19 -5.35
C PHE A 56 2.87 -8.08 -4.35
N MET A 57 3.37 -8.48 -3.20
CA MET A 57 3.98 -7.60 -2.21
C MET A 57 5.49 -7.81 -2.21
N TYR A 58 6.26 -6.71 -2.23
CA TYR A 58 7.72 -6.78 -2.30
C TYR A 58 8.35 -6.16 -1.06
N TYR A 59 9.23 -6.90 -0.41
CA TYR A 59 10.10 -6.43 0.66
C TYR A 59 11.29 -7.37 0.84
N ASP A 60 12.39 -6.88 1.39
CA ASP A 60 13.58 -7.68 1.70
C ASP A 60 13.54 -8.07 3.18
N LYS A 61 13.48 -9.37 3.48
CA LYS A 61 13.33 -9.90 4.84
C LYS A 61 14.49 -9.50 5.76
N GLU A 62 15.67 -9.33 5.19
CA GLU A 62 16.89 -8.97 5.91
C GLU A 62 16.86 -7.55 6.48
N GLU A 63 15.98 -6.70 5.99
CA GLU A 63 15.78 -5.33 6.51
C GLU A 63 14.91 -5.30 7.77
N TYR A 64 14.21 -6.39 8.08
CA TYR A 64 13.36 -6.50 9.25
C TYR A 64 14.14 -7.19 10.39
N THR A 65 14.46 -6.40 11.42
CA THR A 65 15.05 -6.91 12.68
C THR A 65 13.99 -7.61 13.53
N ASP A 66 14.42 -8.33 14.57
CA ASP A 66 13.54 -9.18 15.40
C ASP A 66 12.29 -8.49 15.98
N GLU A 67 12.37 -7.20 16.29
CA GLU A 67 11.21 -6.42 16.79
C GLU A 67 10.15 -6.16 15.71
N VAL A 68 10.53 -6.20 14.44
CA VAL A 68 9.67 -5.98 13.27
C VAL A 68 9.32 -7.29 12.59
N ASN A 69 10.04 -8.35 12.91
CA ASN A 69 10.00 -9.64 12.22
C ASN A 69 8.62 -10.34 12.31
N TRP A 70 7.90 -10.15 13.41
CA TRP A 70 6.56 -10.72 13.56
C TRP A 70 5.57 -10.20 12.50
N TYR A 71 5.62 -8.91 12.13
CA TYR A 71 4.79 -8.35 11.06
C TYR A 71 5.18 -8.93 9.69
N ALA A 72 6.47 -9.00 9.41
CA ALA A 72 6.99 -9.62 8.20
C ALA A 72 6.64 -11.12 8.12
N SER A 73 6.70 -11.85 9.24
CA SER A 73 6.30 -13.25 9.33
C SER A 73 4.79 -13.42 9.08
N LEU A 74 3.96 -12.61 9.73
CA LEU A 74 2.51 -12.64 9.57
C LEU A 74 2.11 -12.36 8.12
N ILE A 75 2.71 -11.36 7.50
CA ILE A 75 2.46 -11.03 6.10
C ILE A 75 2.94 -12.18 5.19
N THR A 76 4.14 -12.71 5.42
CA THR A 76 4.71 -13.78 4.60
C THR A 76 3.84 -15.05 4.66
N GLU A 77 3.39 -15.44 5.84
CA GLU A 77 2.49 -16.59 6.03
C GLU A 77 1.15 -16.38 5.32
N SER A 78 0.60 -15.16 5.40
CA SER A 78 -0.67 -14.81 4.76
C SER A 78 -0.58 -14.70 3.24
N LEU A 79 0.56 -14.23 2.72
CA LEU A 79 0.78 -14.00 1.29
C LEU A 79 1.21 -15.26 0.53
N GLY A 80 1.88 -16.20 1.21
CA GLY A 80 2.40 -17.42 0.56
C GLY A 80 3.27 -17.10 -0.66
N ASP A 81 2.81 -17.49 -1.83
CA ASP A 81 3.49 -17.26 -3.11
C ASP A 81 3.36 -15.83 -3.68
N LYS A 82 2.61 -14.95 -3.02
CA LYS A 82 2.44 -13.54 -3.42
C LYS A 82 3.55 -12.61 -2.93
N TRP A 83 4.48 -13.10 -2.12
CA TRP A 83 5.66 -12.35 -1.71
C TRP A 83 6.80 -12.45 -2.73
N ARG A 84 7.54 -11.35 -2.91
CA ARG A 84 8.77 -11.27 -3.70
C ARG A 84 9.80 -10.40 -2.96
N PRO A 85 11.11 -10.66 -3.07
CA PRO A 85 12.11 -9.70 -2.60
C PRO A 85 12.11 -8.46 -3.50
N ILE A 86 12.44 -7.29 -2.94
CA ILE A 86 12.71 -6.08 -3.72
C ILE A 86 13.98 -6.32 -4.54
N ARG A 87 15.02 -6.83 -3.87
CA ARG A 87 16.32 -7.11 -4.50
C ARG A 87 16.19 -8.06 -5.70
N GLY A 88 16.59 -7.57 -6.86
CA GLY A 88 16.50 -8.31 -8.13
C GLY A 88 15.15 -8.16 -8.84
N ASN A 89 14.20 -7.39 -8.29
CA ASN A 89 12.92 -7.09 -8.93
C ASN A 89 12.70 -5.58 -9.15
N GLU A 90 13.71 -4.74 -8.87
CA GLU A 90 13.58 -3.27 -8.85
C GLU A 90 13.05 -2.70 -10.17
N ASP A 91 13.42 -3.32 -11.29
CA ASP A 91 13.07 -2.83 -12.62
C ASP A 91 11.71 -3.37 -13.14
N CYS A 92 11.05 -4.26 -12.38
CA CYS A 92 9.79 -4.88 -12.81
C CYS A 92 8.66 -4.81 -11.77
N MET A 93 8.88 -4.15 -10.62
CA MET A 93 7.85 -4.00 -9.60
C MET A 93 6.65 -3.21 -10.13
N ARG A 94 5.47 -3.77 -9.90
CA ARG A 94 4.17 -3.14 -10.19
C ARG A 94 3.46 -2.91 -8.87
N ILE A 95 3.43 -1.67 -8.43
CA ILE A 95 2.93 -1.31 -7.10
C ILE A 95 1.81 -0.27 -7.16
N ASN A 96 0.93 -0.35 -6.18
CA ASN A 96 -0.19 0.55 -5.99
C ASN A 96 -0.03 1.44 -4.75
N LYS A 97 0.75 1.00 -3.79
CA LYS A 97 0.96 1.69 -2.50
C LYS A 97 2.31 1.28 -1.93
N ILE A 98 2.85 2.10 -1.04
CA ILE A 98 4.03 1.77 -0.25
C ILE A 98 3.67 1.94 1.22
N SER A 99 4.03 0.98 2.05
CA SER A 99 4.11 1.13 3.49
C SER A 99 5.58 1.18 3.89
N ALA A 100 6.00 2.23 4.60
CA ALA A 100 7.38 2.41 5.00
C ALA A 100 7.49 2.47 6.52
N LYS A 101 8.34 1.63 7.11
CA LYS A 101 8.65 1.65 8.53
C LYS A 101 9.75 2.67 8.80
N MET A 102 9.51 3.59 9.73
CA MET A 102 10.53 4.50 10.23
C MET A 102 11.44 3.78 11.23
N THR A 103 12.76 3.78 10.99
CA THR A 103 13.74 3.28 11.94
C THR A 103 14.23 4.39 12.86
N GLU A 104 14.92 4.03 13.93
CA GLU A 104 15.56 5.01 14.81
C GLU A 104 16.58 5.86 14.03
N GLY A 105 16.48 7.18 14.15
CA GLY A 105 17.36 8.12 13.46
C GLY A 105 17.10 8.30 11.97
N CYS A 106 16.00 7.78 11.42
CA CYS A 106 15.61 8.04 10.03
C CYS A 106 15.29 9.53 9.80
N ASP A 107 15.55 10.03 8.60
CA ASP A 107 15.12 11.37 8.14
C ASP A 107 13.90 11.23 7.22
N ALA A 108 12.74 10.99 7.84
CA ALA A 108 11.50 10.83 7.09
C ALA A 108 11.12 12.09 6.30
N GLU A 109 11.37 13.29 6.85
CA GLU A 109 11.02 14.55 6.18
C GLU A 109 11.78 14.72 4.87
N ALA A 110 13.08 14.42 4.86
CA ALA A 110 13.89 14.50 3.64
C ALA A 110 13.40 13.49 2.58
N ALA A 111 13.07 12.25 2.98
CA ALA A 111 12.52 11.25 2.07
C ALA A 111 11.18 11.71 1.47
N LEU A 112 10.27 12.17 2.34
CA LEU A 112 8.91 12.55 1.94
C LEU A 112 8.88 13.82 1.09
N SER A 113 9.80 14.76 1.30
CA SER A 113 9.91 15.96 0.45
C SER A 113 10.16 15.61 -1.02
N ILE A 114 10.92 14.54 -1.27
CA ILE A 114 11.20 14.03 -2.62
C ILE A 114 9.99 13.25 -3.17
N LEU A 115 9.44 12.34 -2.35
CA LEU A 115 8.39 11.44 -2.79
C LEU A 115 7.01 12.08 -2.89
N SER A 116 6.79 13.24 -2.28
CA SER A 116 5.53 14.01 -2.36
C SER A 116 5.19 14.49 -3.78
N GLU A 117 6.12 14.44 -4.71
CA GLU A 117 5.83 14.67 -6.14
C GLU A 117 4.92 13.59 -6.71
N TYR A 118 5.09 12.35 -6.26
CA TYR A 118 4.42 11.16 -6.82
C TYR A 118 3.29 10.63 -5.96
N TYR A 119 3.34 10.90 -4.63
CA TYR A 119 2.46 10.29 -3.65
C TYR A 119 1.77 11.31 -2.75
N ASP A 120 0.57 10.98 -2.33
CA ASP A 120 -0.05 11.54 -1.13
C ASP A 120 0.42 10.71 0.08
N ILE A 121 0.68 11.38 1.21
CA ILE A 121 1.36 10.80 2.37
C ILE A 121 0.38 10.69 3.52
N ILE A 122 0.25 9.48 4.09
CA ILE A 122 -0.54 9.20 5.27
C ILE A 122 0.41 8.77 6.39
N ARG A 123 0.40 9.50 7.51
CA ARG A 123 1.19 9.18 8.70
C ARG A 123 0.30 8.51 9.72
N HIS A 124 0.74 7.39 10.24
CA HIS A 124 0.10 6.73 11.34
C HIS A 124 0.81 7.12 12.64
N GLU A 125 0.22 8.08 13.37
CA GLU A 125 0.66 8.48 14.69
C GLU A 125 -0.15 7.71 15.73
N GLY A 126 0.49 6.89 16.55
CA GLY A 126 -0.20 6.23 17.63
C GLY A 126 0.56 5.09 18.30
N SER A 127 0.23 4.86 19.54
CA SER A 127 0.85 3.89 20.47
C SER A 127 0.39 2.45 20.25
N SER A 128 -0.41 2.13 19.24
CA SER A 128 -0.70 0.74 18.95
C SER A 128 0.55 0.12 18.35
N SER A 129 1.08 -0.88 19.00
CA SER A 129 2.29 -1.62 18.63
C SER A 129 2.27 -2.21 17.23
N PHE A 130 1.14 -2.18 16.55
CA PHE A 130 0.92 -2.76 15.23
C PHE A 130 1.33 -1.83 14.09
N VAL A 131 1.02 -0.54 14.18
CA VAL A 131 1.15 0.43 13.08
C VAL A 131 2.04 1.63 13.47
N GLY A 132 2.50 1.67 14.72
CA GLY A 132 3.34 2.77 15.21
C GLY A 132 4.60 2.96 14.36
N ASN A 133 4.90 4.21 14.03
CA ASN A 133 6.05 4.62 13.21
C ASN A 133 6.03 4.08 11.77
N THR A 134 4.85 4.01 11.14
CA THR A 134 4.74 3.72 9.70
C THR A 134 4.15 4.89 8.93
N ILE A 135 4.56 4.97 7.68
CA ILE A 135 4.07 5.96 6.71
C ILE A 135 3.52 5.18 5.53
N GLU A 136 2.34 5.58 5.04
CA GLU A 136 1.82 5.09 3.77
C GLU A 136 1.99 6.16 2.69
N LEU A 137 2.45 5.72 1.52
CA LEU A 137 2.53 6.54 0.31
C LEU A 137 1.56 5.95 -0.71
N VAL A 138 0.55 6.75 -1.05
CA VAL A 138 -0.53 6.38 -1.97
C VAL A 138 -0.37 7.19 -3.25
N PRO A 139 -0.60 6.63 -4.44
CA PRO A 139 -0.52 7.38 -5.68
C PRO A 139 -1.28 8.70 -5.60
N LYS A 140 -0.67 9.78 -6.05
CA LYS A 140 -1.21 11.13 -5.90
C LYS A 140 -2.63 11.26 -6.45
N GLY A 141 -3.52 11.83 -5.65
CA GLY A 141 -4.93 12.00 -5.99
C GLY A 141 -5.81 10.76 -5.76
N PHE A 142 -5.27 9.69 -5.17
CA PHE A 142 -6.04 8.50 -4.82
C PHE A 142 -6.26 8.42 -3.31
N ASN A 143 -7.47 8.02 -2.92
CA ASN A 143 -7.85 7.71 -1.55
C ASN A 143 -9.12 6.84 -1.56
N LYS A 144 -9.54 6.37 -0.38
CA LYS A 144 -10.74 5.54 -0.23
C LYS A 144 -12.00 6.18 -0.84
N ALA A 145 -12.18 7.49 -0.66
CA ALA A 145 -13.35 8.22 -1.17
C ALA A 145 -13.33 8.30 -2.71
N VAL A 146 -12.17 8.51 -3.32
CA VAL A 146 -12.00 8.49 -4.79
C VAL A 146 -12.33 7.11 -5.34
N GLY A 147 -11.88 6.03 -4.68
CA GLY A 147 -12.23 4.66 -5.06
C GLY A 147 -13.72 4.39 -4.99
N ILE A 148 -14.39 4.81 -3.90
CA ILE A 148 -15.85 4.69 -3.75
C ILE A 148 -16.59 5.48 -4.85
N ALA A 149 -16.20 6.73 -5.09
CA ALA A 149 -16.78 7.54 -6.15
C ALA A 149 -16.59 6.92 -7.55
N ALA A 150 -15.47 6.27 -7.79
CA ALA A 150 -15.23 5.55 -9.04
C ALA A 150 -16.17 4.34 -9.20
N VAL A 151 -16.40 3.56 -8.14
CA VAL A 151 -17.35 2.44 -8.15
C VAL A 151 -18.78 2.91 -8.37
N ILE A 152 -19.22 3.97 -7.67
CA ILE A 152 -20.53 4.58 -7.82
C ILE A 152 -20.79 4.98 -9.28
N ARG A 153 -19.81 5.65 -9.91
CA ARG A 153 -19.91 6.04 -11.33
C ARG A 153 -19.87 4.83 -12.28
N LEU A 154 -18.98 3.87 -12.01
CA LEU A 154 -18.78 2.71 -12.88
C LEU A 154 -20.03 1.82 -12.97
N PHE A 155 -20.83 1.78 -11.91
CA PHE A 155 -22.02 0.95 -11.81
C PHE A 155 -23.34 1.76 -11.81
N ASP A 156 -23.25 3.07 -12.07
CA ASP A 156 -24.41 3.98 -12.12
C ASP A 156 -25.28 3.87 -10.85
N ILE A 157 -24.64 3.87 -9.67
CA ILE A 157 -25.30 3.79 -8.37
C ILE A 157 -25.68 5.20 -7.93
N PRO A 158 -26.96 5.49 -7.58
CA PRO A 158 -27.35 6.77 -6.99
C PRO A 158 -26.62 7.00 -5.66
N TRP A 159 -26.17 8.23 -5.39
CA TRP A 159 -25.49 8.57 -4.12
C TRP A 159 -26.36 8.28 -2.90
N GLU A 160 -27.66 8.52 -3.00
CA GLU A 160 -28.65 8.25 -1.97
C GLU A 160 -28.79 6.77 -1.61
N ASP A 161 -28.36 5.86 -2.51
CA ASP A 161 -28.37 4.41 -2.27
C ASP A 161 -27.05 3.90 -1.69
N THR A 162 -26.13 4.82 -1.33
CA THR A 162 -24.82 4.47 -0.83
C THR A 162 -24.74 4.60 0.69
N ILE A 163 -24.32 3.54 1.36
CA ILE A 163 -24.02 3.53 2.80
C ILE A 163 -22.58 3.13 3.01
N VAL A 164 -21.85 3.88 3.85
CA VAL A 164 -20.46 3.63 4.18
C VAL A 164 -20.32 3.38 5.68
N PHE A 165 -19.59 2.34 6.05
CA PHE A 165 -19.20 2.05 7.42
C PHE A 165 -17.69 2.17 7.55
N GLY A 166 -17.21 2.69 8.68
CA GLY A 166 -15.80 2.85 8.98
C GLY A 166 -15.58 2.99 10.48
N ASP A 167 -14.34 2.77 10.91
CA ASP A 167 -13.91 2.79 12.31
C ASP A 167 -12.78 3.79 12.59
N SER A 168 -12.38 4.56 11.60
CA SER A 168 -11.26 5.52 11.67
C SER A 168 -11.58 6.87 11.06
#